data_be84aaac16575e1df58fe68439cb49c3
#
_entry.id   be84aaac16575e1df58fe68439cb49c3
#
_cell.length_a   1.000
_cell.length_b   1.000
_cell.length_c   1.000
_cell.angle_alpha   90.00
_cell.angle_beta   90.00
_cell.angle_gamma   90.00
#
_symmetry.space_group_name_H-M   'P 1'
#
loop_
_entity.id
_entity.type
_entity.pdbx_description
1 polymer ?
#
loop_
_entity_poly.entity_id
_entity_poly.type
_entity_poly.pdbx_seq_one_letter_code
_entity_poly.pdbx_strand_id
1 'polypeptide(L)'
;MLSAFVPVASAHRTERTHTFGEQKLTTTAIQQTGAKAGSVTKAEKYLSFYLGKEEFAISVSSVREIIGIQEITHVPQMPIYVEGVLNLRGKVIPVINMRRKCGLPDTEQGPQACIVVVQIQGDNAIIPMGVVVDGVSEVANVPSSDIEDMPEFGGGDAHEYLIGVAKQKGRVKILIDINLLLNTREVLSLQAAV
;
A
#
# COMPACT_ATOMS: atom_id res chain seq x y z
N MET A 1 -59.55 10.58 18.92
CA MET A 1 -60.52 9.64 18.29
C MET A 1 -59.72 8.44 17.87
N LEU A 2 -59.86 7.47 18.66
CA LEU A 2 -60.38 6.10 18.47
C LEU A 2 -59.43 5.27 17.57
N SER A 3 -58.79 4.31 18.17
CA SER A 3 -59.24 2.99 18.69
C SER A 3 -58.93 1.88 17.70
N ALA A 4 -57.98 1.03 18.12
CA ALA A 4 -58.16 -0.37 18.52
C ALA A 4 -58.37 -1.34 17.33
N PHE A 5 -57.82 -2.50 17.23
CA PHE A 5 -58.00 -3.68 18.05
C PHE A 5 -57.19 -4.85 17.45
N VAL A 6 -56.59 -5.66 18.29
CA VAL A 6 -56.10 -7.04 18.03
C VAL A 6 -57.27 -8.01 18.14
N PRO A 7 -57.28 -9.24 17.52
CA PRO A 7 -56.97 -10.43 18.30
C PRO A 7 -56.26 -11.54 17.51
N VAL A 8 -55.38 -12.25 18.10
CA VAL A 8 -55.25 -13.60 18.73
C VAL A 8 -56.27 -14.66 18.32
N ALA A 9 -55.76 -15.81 17.87
CA ALA A 9 -56.18 -17.19 18.14
C ALA A 9 -55.39 -18.15 17.27
N SER A 10 -54.70 -19.09 17.79
CA SER A 10 -54.92 -20.31 18.58
C SER A 10 -54.78 -21.60 17.75
N ALA A 11 -53.76 -22.33 18.11
CA ALA A 11 -53.55 -23.77 18.22
C ALA A 11 -54.35 -24.76 17.33
N HIS A 12 -53.64 -25.73 16.75
CA HIS A 12 -53.97 -27.12 16.98
C HIS A 12 -52.77 -28.07 16.78
N ARG A 13 -52.55 -28.83 17.80
CA ARG A 13 -51.69 -29.97 18.05
C ARG A 13 -52.18 -31.18 17.31
N THR A 14 -51.31 -31.99 16.68
CA THR A 14 -51.57 -33.42 16.51
C THR A 14 -50.22 -34.18 16.58
N GLU A 15 -50.06 -34.90 17.66
CA GLU A 15 -49.06 -35.96 17.88
C GLU A 15 -49.38 -37.14 16.99
N ARG A 16 -48.37 -37.74 16.42
CA ARG A 16 -48.36 -39.21 16.12
C ARG A 16 -46.99 -39.78 16.41
N THR A 17 -46.97 -40.52 17.50
CA THR A 17 -45.96 -41.48 17.89
C THR A 17 -45.86 -42.62 16.87
N HIS A 18 -44.66 -42.97 16.43
CA HIS A 18 -44.29 -44.32 16.03
C HIS A 18 -42.93 -44.67 16.58
N THR A 19 -42.96 -45.59 17.54
CA THR A 19 -41.84 -46.33 18.11
C THR A 19 -41.47 -47.44 17.13
N PHE A 20 -40.18 -47.60 16.83
CA PHE A 20 -39.56 -48.92 16.65
C PHE A 20 -38.02 -48.84 16.51
N GLY A 21 -37.33 -49.61 17.34
CA GLY A 21 -36.05 -50.26 16.96
C GLY A 21 -34.76 -49.61 17.43
N GLU A 22 -34.31 -50.03 18.61
CA GLU A 22 -32.92 -49.88 19.06
C GLU A 22 -31.94 -50.49 18.06
N GLN A 23 -30.91 -49.73 17.68
CA GLN A 23 -29.61 -50.31 17.38
C GLN A 23 -28.55 -49.27 17.80
N LYS A 24 -27.83 -49.60 18.88
CA LYS A 24 -26.60 -48.95 19.31
C LYS A 24 -25.52 -49.15 18.25
N LEU A 25 -25.08 -48.06 17.65
CA LEU A 25 -23.80 -48.00 16.98
C LEU A 25 -23.00 -46.94 17.68
N THR A 26 -22.01 -47.38 18.48
CA THR A 26 -20.93 -46.61 19.04
C THR A 26 -20.10 -46.07 17.89
N THR A 27 -20.30 -44.83 17.52
CA THR A 27 -19.39 -44.12 16.62
C THR A 27 -18.39 -43.37 17.48
N THR A 28 -17.16 -43.91 17.50
CA THR A 28 -15.99 -43.29 18.03
C THR A 28 -15.83 -41.90 17.40
N ALA A 29 -15.94 -40.88 18.23
CA ALA A 29 -15.63 -39.52 17.85
C ALA A 29 -14.11 -39.40 17.54
N ILE A 30 -13.80 -39.38 16.23
CA ILE A 30 -12.48 -38.95 15.78
C ILE A 30 -12.44 -37.44 16.01
N GLN A 31 -11.73 -37.06 17.07
CA GLN A 31 -11.31 -35.67 17.24
C GLN A 31 -10.41 -35.30 16.04
N GLN A 32 -10.99 -34.64 15.07
CA GLN A 32 -10.20 -33.88 14.10
C GLN A 32 -9.53 -32.73 14.85
N THR A 33 -8.29 -32.97 15.23
CA THR A 33 -7.35 -31.89 15.52
C THR A 33 -7.28 -31.03 14.27
N GLY A 34 -7.95 -29.88 14.32
CA GLY A 34 -7.86 -28.85 13.28
C GLY A 34 -6.40 -28.45 13.15
N ALA A 35 -5.70 -29.01 12.19
CA ALA A 35 -4.47 -28.46 11.70
C ALA A 35 -4.78 -27.04 11.25
N LYS A 36 -4.28 -26.08 12.01
CA LYS A 36 -4.26 -24.66 11.68
C LYS A 36 -3.58 -24.58 10.33
N ALA A 37 -4.36 -24.43 9.26
CA ALA A 37 -3.85 -24.17 7.94
C ALA A 37 -2.90 -22.98 8.06
N GLY A 38 -1.62 -23.22 7.82
CA GLY A 38 -0.61 -22.20 7.86
C GLY A 38 -1.05 -21.11 6.87
N SER A 39 -1.38 -19.95 7.40
CA SER A 39 -1.55 -18.74 6.63
C SER A 39 -0.23 -18.58 5.87
N VAL A 40 -0.24 -18.80 4.58
CA VAL A 40 0.86 -18.42 3.69
C VAL A 40 0.89 -16.91 3.75
N THR A 41 1.71 -16.35 4.62
CA THR A 41 1.96 -14.92 4.71
C THR A 41 2.56 -14.52 3.37
N LYS A 42 1.76 -13.83 2.56
CA LYS A 42 2.20 -13.34 1.26
C LYS A 42 3.32 -12.33 1.51
N ALA A 43 4.56 -12.75 1.29
CA ALA A 43 5.69 -11.84 1.34
C ALA A 43 5.70 -11.00 0.07
N GLU A 44 5.79 -9.69 0.21
CA GLU A 44 5.92 -8.76 -0.89
C GLU A 44 7.34 -8.21 -0.95
N LYS A 45 7.83 -7.92 -2.17
CA LYS A 45 9.15 -7.34 -2.38
C LYS A 45 9.07 -5.83 -2.35
N TYR A 46 9.92 -5.24 -1.54
CA TYR A 46 10.05 -3.79 -1.42
C TYR A 46 11.45 -3.34 -1.81
N LEU A 47 11.51 -2.24 -2.55
CA LEU A 47 12.74 -1.48 -2.81
C LEU A 47 12.91 -0.46 -1.70
N SER A 48 13.99 -0.57 -0.92
CA SER A 48 14.33 0.38 0.13
C SER A 48 15.27 1.46 -0.39
N PHE A 49 15.03 2.70 0.02
CA PHE A 49 15.84 3.86 -0.33
C PHE A 49 15.94 4.83 0.86
N TYR A 50 16.92 5.71 0.81
CA TYR A 50 17.18 6.70 1.84
C TYR A 50 16.60 8.06 1.48
N LEU A 51 16.05 8.74 2.48
CA LEU A 51 15.75 10.16 2.48
C LEU A 51 16.37 10.75 3.77
N GLY A 52 17.57 11.30 3.67
CA GLY A 52 18.37 11.69 4.81
C GLY A 52 18.87 10.48 5.60
N LYS A 53 18.45 10.38 6.85
CA LYS A 53 18.80 9.27 7.75
C LYS A 53 17.74 8.18 7.80
N GLU A 54 16.56 8.46 7.26
CA GLU A 54 15.41 7.58 7.31
C GLU A 54 15.40 6.62 6.11
N GLU A 55 14.95 5.40 6.33
CA GLU A 55 14.82 4.39 5.29
C GLU A 55 13.35 4.19 4.94
N PHE A 56 13.01 4.47 3.68
CA PHE A 56 11.69 4.28 3.11
C PHE A 56 11.69 3.09 2.18
N ALA A 57 10.50 2.54 1.91
CA ALA A 57 10.39 1.44 0.98
C ALA A 57 9.07 1.50 0.18
N ILE A 58 9.14 1.14 -1.10
CA ILE A 58 8.00 1.03 -2.02
C ILE A 58 7.93 -0.38 -2.59
N SER A 59 6.73 -0.82 -2.98
CA SER A 59 6.57 -2.10 -3.66
C SER A 59 7.41 -2.15 -4.95
N VAL A 60 8.16 -3.24 -5.14
CA VAL A 60 8.94 -3.47 -6.37
C VAL A 60 8.03 -3.53 -7.59
N SER A 61 6.77 -3.92 -7.43
CA SER A 61 5.81 -3.97 -8.54
C SER A 61 5.55 -2.59 -9.18
N SER A 62 5.76 -1.51 -8.42
CA SER A 62 5.66 -0.13 -8.92
C SER A 62 6.98 0.38 -9.52
N VAL A 63 8.10 -0.34 -9.35
CA VAL A 63 9.42 0.09 -9.83
C VAL A 63 9.67 -0.46 -11.22
N ARG A 64 10.10 0.41 -12.13
CA ARG A 64 10.47 0.02 -13.48
C ARG A 64 11.99 -0.13 -13.63
N GLU A 65 12.74 0.88 -13.21
CA GLU A 65 14.20 0.91 -13.30
C GLU A 65 14.78 1.96 -12.33
N ILE A 66 16.08 1.85 -12.08
CA ILE A 66 16.84 2.82 -11.27
C ILE A 66 17.94 3.35 -12.18
N ILE A 67 18.07 4.67 -12.27
CA ILE A 67 19.05 5.34 -13.09
C ILE A 67 19.83 6.37 -12.24
N GLY A 68 21.05 6.67 -12.62
CA GLY A 68 21.79 7.77 -12.02
C GLY A 68 21.11 9.11 -12.27
N ILE A 69 21.50 10.12 -11.48
CA ILE A 69 21.03 11.49 -11.72
C ILE A 69 21.42 11.93 -13.14
N GLN A 70 20.44 12.48 -13.83
CA GLN A 70 20.58 13.00 -15.20
C GLN A 70 20.15 14.47 -15.20
N GLU A 71 20.39 15.15 -16.30
CA GLU A 71 19.92 16.52 -16.51
C GLU A 71 18.39 16.54 -16.53
N ILE A 72 17.81 17.36 -15.64
CA ILE A 72 16.36 17.56 -15.52
C ILE A 72 16.04 18.96 -16.00
N THR A 73 15.13 19.05 -16.97
CA THR A 73 14.67 20.35 -17.48
C THR A 73 13.60 20.89 -16.54
N HIS A 74 13.86 22.02 -15.92
CA HIS A 74 12.91 22.67 -15.01
C HIS A 74 11.67 23.18 -15.75
N VAL A 75 10.48 22.90 -15.19
CA VAL A 75 9.19 23.41 -15.69
C VAL A 75 8.68 24.49 -14.76
N PRO A 76 8.46 25.73 -15.26
CA PRO A 76 7.96 26.84 -14.43
C PRO A 76 6.56 26.59 -13.87
N GLN A 77 6.26 27.24 -12.72
CA GLN A 77 4.92 27.23 -12.09
C GLN A 77 4.46 25.85 -11.57
N MET A 78 5.37 24.91 -11.38
CA MET A 78 5.07 23.62 -10.78
C MET A 78 5.17 23.66 -9.25
N PRO A 79 4.49 22.71 -8.54
CA PRO A 79 4.68 22.52 -7.11
C PRO A 79 6.16 22.32 -6.74
N ILE A 80 6.56 22.79 -5.56
CA ILE A 80 7.96 22.82 -5.11
C ILE A 80 8.66 21.45 -5.12
N TYR A 81 7.90 20.36 -4.98
CA TYR A 81 8.43 19.00 -5.03
C TYR A 81 8.68 18.48 -6.46
N VAL A 82 8.25 19.22 -7.49
CA VAL A 82 8.50 18.86 -8.89
C VAL A 82 9.84 19.43 -9.32
N GLU A 83 10.78 18.56 -9.66
CA GLU A 83 12.10 18.96 -10.19
C GLU A 83 12.00 19.43 -11.65
N GLY A 84 11.12 18.82 -12.42
CA GLY A 84 10.94 19.12 -13.82
C GLY A 84 10.63 17.87 -14.65
N VAL A 85 11.25 17.77 -15.83
CA VAL A 85 11.07 16.66 -16.76
C VAL A 85 12.40 16.08 -17.23
N LEU A 86 12.42 14.80 -17.51
CA LEU A 86 13.57 14.04 -17.96
C LEU A 86 13.23 13.34 -19.28
N ASN A 87 14.15 13.38 -20.24
CA ASN A 87 14.04 12.57 -21.44
C ASN A 87 14.63 11.16 -21.18
N LEU A 88 13.76 10.19 -20.97
CA LEU A 88 14.15 8.80 -20.78
C LEU A 88 13.91 8.01 -22.05
N ARG A 89 14.99 7.75 -22.81
CA ARG A 89 14.96 6.97 -24.06
C ARG A 89 13.91 7.49 -25.08
N GLY A 90 13.84 8.80 -25.25
CA GLY A 90 12.92 9.46 -26.18
C GLY A 90 11.51 9.69 -25.65
N LYS A 91 11.25 9.34 -24.38
CA LYS A 91 10.00 9.68 -23.68
C LYS A 91 10.27 10.72 -22.61
N VAL A 92 9.52 11.79 -22.63
CA VAL A 92 9.58 12.81 -21.58
C VAL A 92 8.75 12.32 -20.42
N ILE A 93 9.36 12.24 -19.23
CA ILE A 93 8.68 11.84 -18.00
C ILE A 93 8.84 12.91 -16.93
N PRO A 94 7.82 13.18 -16.10
CA PRO A 94 7.94 14.08 -14.98
C PRO A 94 8.86 13.51 -13.90
N VAL A 95 9.57 14.39 -13.20
CA VAL A 95 10.49 14.04 -12.13
C VAL A 95 10.14 14.83 -10.86
N ILE A 96 10.02 14.12 -9.76
CA ILE A 96 9.77 14.71 -8.45
C ILE A 96 10.93 14.48 -7.48
N ASN A 97 11.05 15.38 -6.52
CA ASN A 97 11.93 15.23 -5.37
C ASN A 97 11.16 14.60 -4.21
N MET A 98 11.55 13.40 -3.84
CA MET A 98 10.83 12.64 -2.80
C MET A 98 10.97 13.29 -1.41
N ARG A 99 12.13 13.92 -1.12
CA ARG A 99 12.31 14.63 0.15
C ARG A 99 11.31 15.76 0.29
N ARG A 100 11.20 16.61 -0.73
CA ARG A 100 10.25 17.74 -0.75
C ARG A 100 8.80 17.26 -0.70
N LYS A 101 8.48 16.17 -1.39
CA LYS A 101 7.13 15.58 -1.36
C LYS A 101 6.76 15.07 0.02
N CYS A 102 7.71 14.48 0.75
CA CYS A 102 7.53 14.04 2.13
C CYS A 102 7.71 15.15 3.18
N GLY A 103 7.89 16.42 2.77
CA GLY A 103 8.07 17.54 3.70
C GLY A 103 9.41 17.55 4.44
N LEU A 104 10.40 16.79 3.94
CA LEU A 104 11.74 16.75 4.53
C LEU A 104 12.58 17.96 4.06
N PRO A 105 13.54 18.42 4.88
CA PRO A 105 14.44 19.49 4.50
C PRO A 105 15.20 19.18 3.21
N ASP A 106 15.35 20.19 2.36
CA ASP A 106 16.15 20.09 1.15
C ASP A 106 17.64 20.02 1.50
N THR A 107 18.37 19.21 0.77
CA THR A 107 19.83 19.07 0.92
C THR A 107 20.46 18.90 -0.45
N GLU A 108 21.76 19.23 -0.57
CA GLU A 108 22.49 18.89 -1.77
C GLU A 108 22.46 17.39 -2.05
N GLN A 109 22.33 17.04 -3.31
CA GLN A 109 22.31 15.64 -3.73
C GLN A 109 23.69 15.01 -3.51
N GLY A 110 23.72 13.96 -2.70
CA GLY A 110 24.94 13.20 -2.46
C GLY A 110 25.33 12.32 -3.66
N PRO A 111 26.54 11.75 -3.64
CA PRO A 111 27.06 10.93 -4.73
C PRO A 111 26.28 9.63 -4.99
N GLN A 112 25.45 9.22 -4.04
CA GLN A 112 24.59 8.03 -4.15
C GLN A 112 23.17 8.35 -4.63
N ALA A 113 22.86 9.65 -4.81
CA ALA A 113 21.55 10.08 -5.27
C ALA A 113 21.24 9.46 -6.64
N CYS A 114 20.00 9.05 -6.83
CA CYS A 114 19.55 8.42 -8.04
C CYS A 114 18.07 8.71 -8.30
N ILE A 115 17.63 8.36 -9.49
CA ILE A 115 16.23 8.47 -9.89
C ILE A 115 15.66 7.05 -9.97
N VAL A 116 14.66 6.77 -9.15
CA VAL A 116 13.83 5.56 -9.23
C VAL A 116 12.68 5.86 -10.19
N VAL A 117 12.66 5.20 -11.34
CA VAL A 117 11.56 5.31 -12.29
C VAL A 117 10.44 4.38 -11.84
N VAL A 118 9.30 4.96 -11.49
CA VAL A 118 8.11 4.25 -11.02
C VAL A 118 6.98 4.30 -12.05
N GLN A 119 6.04 3.38 -11.90
CA GLN A 119 4.82 3.32 -12.70
C GLN A 119 3.64 3.63 -11.80
N ILE A 120 2.98 4.75 -12.04
CA ILE A 120 1.81 5.20 -11.30
C ILE A 120 0.55 4.77 -12.04
N GLN A 121 -0.41 4.23 -11.30
CA GLN A 121 -1.72 3.86 -11.84
C GLN A 121 -2.54 5.13 -12.08
N GLY A 122 -2.73 5.48 -13.35
CA GLY A 122 -3.67 6.53 -13.74
C GLY A 122 -5.04 5.93 -14.07
N ASP A 123 -6.04 6.80 -14.33
CA ASP A 123 -7.42 6.37 -14.59
C ASP A 123 -7.54 5.43 -15.81
N ASN A 124 -6.76 5.68 -16.87
CA ASN A 124 -6.83 4.93 -18.13
C ASN A 124 -5.46 4.42 -18.61
N ALA A 125 -4.37 4.73 -17.93
CA ALA A 125 -3.03 4.38 -18.37
C ALA A 125 -2.04 4.33 -17.21
N ILE A 126 -0.97 3.56 -17.39
CA ILE A 126 0.19 3.55 -16.50
C ILE A 126 1.10 4.72 -16.88
N ILE A 127 1.41 5.55 -15.91
CA ILE A 127 2.19 6.78 -16.07
C ILE A 127 3.60 6.57 -15.50
N PRO A 128 4.65 6.60 -16.31
CA PRO A 128 6.01 6.56 -15.81
C PRO A 128 6.39 7.91 -15.17
N MET A 129 7.06 7.86 -14.03
CA MET A 129 7.53 9.04 -13.30
C MET A 129 8.90 8.77 -12.69
N GLY A 130 9.77 9.76 -12.69
CA GLY A 130 11.04 9.73 -11.98
C GLY A 130 10.88 10.24 -10.54
N VAL A 131 11.48 9.56 -9.60
CA VAL A 131 11.50 9.91 -8.18
C VAL A 131 12.94 10.05 -7.73
N VAL A 132 13.38 11.27 -7.42
CA VAL A 132 14.73 11.52 -6.90
C VAL A 132 14.80 11.10 -5.44
N VAL A 133 15.75 10.24 -5.11
CA VAL A 133 16.04 9.77 -3.74
C VAL A 133 17.53 9.92 -3.44
N ASP A 134 17.91 9.93 -2.15
CA ASP A 134 19.30 10.13 -1.72
C ASP A 134 20.18 8.90 -2.00
N GLY A 135 19.59 7.75 -2.18
CA GLY A 135 20.25 6.51 -2.54
C GLY A 135 19.35 5.30 -2.34
N VAL A 136 19.60 4.26 -3.12
CA VAL A 136 18.91 2.96 -2.96
C VAL A 136 19.72 2.08 -2.01
N SER A 137 19.03 1.37 -1.11
CA SER A 137 19.62 0.46 -0.13
C SER A 137 19.61 -0.98 -0.63
N GLU A 138 18.44 -1.62 -0.57
CA GLU A 138 18.30 -3.03 -0.93
C GLU A 138 16.89 -3.33 -1.45
N VAL A 139 16.75 -4.50 -2.07
CA VAL A 139 15.44 -5.12 -2.31
C VAL A 139 15.26 -6.24 -1.30
N ALA A 140 14.22 -6.17 -0.50
CA ALA A 140 13.94 -7.14 0.54
C ALA A 140 12.53 -7.73 0.43
N ASN A 141 12.38 -8.99 0.83
CA ASN A 141 11.06 -9.58 1.04
C ASN A 141 10.57 -9.16 2.43
N VAL A 142 9.39 -8.57 2.50
CA VAL A 142 8.74 -8.19 3.75
C VAL A 142 7.47 -9.03 3.90
N PRO A 143 7.45 -9.99 4.83
CA PRO A 143 6.22 -10.70 5.16
C PRO A 143 5.20 -9.74 5.76
N SER A 144 3.91 -9.93 5.46
CA SER A 144 2.85 -9.08 6.04
C SER A 144 2.82 -9.13 7.58
N SER A 145 3.35 -10.21 8.18
CA SER A 145 3.50 -10.34 9.63
C SER A 145 4.52 -9.38 10.25
N ASP A 146 5.45 -8.88 9.44
CA ASP A 146 6.54 -8.01 9.90
C ASP A 146 6.19 -6.52 9.67
N ILE A 147 5.01 -6.25 9.09
CA ILE A 147 4.48 -4.92 8.90
C ILE A 147 3.59 -4.57 10.09
N GLU A 148 3.97 -3.53 10.82
CA GLU A 148 3.19 -2.96 11.90
C GLU A 148 2.49 -1.69 11.38
N ASP A 149 1.24 -1.50 11.80
CA ASP A 149 0.51 -0.26 11.47
C ASP A 149 1.25 0.95 12.05
N MET A 150 1.18 2.07 11.34
CA MET A 150 1.72 3.32 11.87
C MET A 150 0.93 3.73 13.11
N PRO A 151 1.60 4.14 14.19
CA PRO A 151 0.92 4.80 15.30
C PRO A 151 0.14 6.02 14.81
N GLU A 152 -1.06 6.22 15.33
CA GLU A 152 -1.86 7.41 15.01
C GLU A 152 -1.15 8.68 15.54
N PHE A 153 -0.41 9.35 14.68
CA PHE A 153 0.13 10.68 14.98
C PHE A 153 -0.93 11.75 14.65
N GLY A 154 -1.92 11.89 15.51
CA GLY A 154 -2.88 12.99 15.56
C GLY A 154 -3.25 13.64 14.22
N GLY A 155 -4.33 13.16 13.63
CA GLY A 155 -5.26 13.87 12.77
C GLY A 155 -4.77 14.47 11.45
N GLY A 156 -5.27 13.92 10.35
CA GLY A 156 -5.26 14.54 9.02
C GLY A 156 -4.87 13.55 7.93
N ASP A 157 -5.37 13.79 6.74
CA ASP A 157 -5.19 13.01 5.50
C ASP A 157 -3.70 12.90 5.04
N ALA A 158 -2.79 13.50 5.81
CA ALA A 158 -1.36 13.58 5.50
C ALA A 158 -0.62 12.22 5.52
N HIS A 159 -1.28 11.15 5.94
CA HIS A 159 -0.65 9.84 6.14
C HIS A 159 -1.32 8.70 5.36
N GLU A 160 -2.28 8.99 4.50
CA GLU A 160 -2.98 7.96 3.71
C GLU A 160 -2.05 7.13 2.83
N TYR A 161 -0.89 7.68 2.45
CA TYR A 161 0.11 6.97 1.65
C TYR A 161 1.02 6.05 2.47
N LEU A 162 0.94 6.08 3.81
CA LEU A 162 1.74 5.23 4.68
C LEU A 162 1.06 3.87 4.84
N ILE A 163 1.72 2.81 4.39
CA ILE A 163 1.25 1.42 4.55
C ILE A 163 1.50 0.96 5.99
N GLY A 164 2.63 1.33 6.56
CA GLY A 164 3.07 0.90 7.89
C GLY A 164 4.58 0.96 8.04
N VAL A 165 5.09 0.30 9.06
CA VAL A 165 6.53 0.18 9.31
C VAL A 165 6.95 -1.29 9.35
N ALA A 166 8.08 -1.60 8.75
CA ALA A 166 8.68 -2.93 8.81
C ALA A 166 9.99 -2.88 9.61
N LYS A 167 10.16 -3.85 10.51
CA LYS A 167 11.39 -4.02 11.29
C LYS A 167 12.25 -5.11 10.67
N GLN A 168 13.34 -4.74 10.04
CA GLN A 168 14.29 -5.71 9.46
C GLN A 168 15.72 -5.42 9.90
N LYS A 169 16.42 -6.45 10.34
CA LYS A 169 17.84 -6.36 10.75
C LYS A 169 18.14 -5.23 11.76
N GLY A 170 17.19 -4.96 12.67
CA GLY A 170 17.30 -3.89 13.67
C GLY A 170 17.07 -2.48 13.15
N ARG A 171 16.66 -2.31 11.88
CA ARG A 171 16.26 -1.03 11.28
C ARG A 171 14.75 -0.96 11.08
N VAL A 172 14.21 0.22 11.17
CA VAL A 172 12.81 0.51 10.88
C VAL A 172 12.75 1.09 9.47
N LYS A 173 11.90 0.52 8.62
CA LYS A 173 11.63 0.99 7.27
C LYS A 173 10.19 1.49 7.19
N ILE A 174 9.99 2.66 6.63
CA ILE A 174 8.67 3.25 6.43
C ILE A 174 8.15 2.77 5.06
N LEU A 175 7.08 2.00 5.07
CA LEU A 175 6.47 1.49 3.84
C LEU A 175 5.46 2.50 3.32
N ILE A 176 5.58 2.84 2.05
CA ILE A 176 4.70 3.81 1.40
C ILE A 176 4.07 3.25 0.12
N ASP A 177 2.80 3.62 -0.09
CA ASP A 177 2.14 3.43 -1.38
C ASP A 177 2.42 4.62 -2.27
N ILE A 178 3.21 4.38 -3.32
CA ILE A 178 3.63 5.41 -4.25
C ILE A 178 2.44 5.97 -5.07
N ASN A 179 1.39 5.18 -5.29
CA ASN A 179 0.19 5.63 -6.00
C ASN A 179 -0.65 6.58 -5.15
N LEU A 180 -0.73 6.34 -3.84
CA LEU A 180 -1.42 7.24 -2.91
C LEU A 180 -0.62 8.51 -2.67
N LEU A 181 0.71 8.40 -2.56
CA LEU A 181 1.59 9.56 -2.38
C LEU A 181 1.55 10.49 -3.59
N LEU A 182 1.43 9.92 -4.80
CA LEU A 182 1.35 10.62 -6.07
C LEU A 182 -0.05 10.42 -6.64
N ASN A 183 -1.02 11.14 -6.08
CA ASN A 183 -2.41 10.97 -6.51
C ASN A 183 -2.59 11.29 -8.01
N THR A 184 -3.54 10.61 -8.63
CA THR A 184 -3.79 10.66 -10.08
C THR A 184 -4.00 12.08 -10.59
N ARG A 185 -4.64 12.97 -9.82
CA ARG A 185 -4.88 14.37 -10.24
C ARG A 185 -3.60 15.17 -10.33
N GLU A 186 -2.70 15.02 -9.36
CA GLU A 186 -1.37 15.64 -9.39
C GLU A 186 -0.58 15.16 -10.60
N VAL A 187 -0.56 13.84 -10.82
CA VAL A 187 0.17 13.20 -11.93
C VAL A 187 -0.35 13.65 -13.29
N LEU A 188 -1.67 13.71 -13.46
CA LEU A 188 -2.29 14.19 -14.70
C LEU A 188 -2.00 15.67 -14.95
N SER A 189 -2.00 16.51 -13.92
CA SER A 189 -1.61 17.92 -14.06
C SER A 189 -0.15 18.08 -14.49
N LEU A 190 0.74 17.23 -14.00
CA LEU A 190 2.15 17.21 -14.39
C LEU A 190 2.34 16.76 -15.84
N GLN A 191 1.55 15.77 -16.31
CA GLN A 191 1.60 15.33 -17.71
C GLN A 191 1.04 16.36 -18.70
N ALA A 192 0.01 17.09 -18.31
CA ALA A 192 -0.58 18.12 -19.15
C ALA A 192 0.34 19.34 -19.35
N ALA A 193 1.37 19.48 -18.50
CA ALA A 193 2.35 20.56 -18.55
C ALA A 193 3.62 20.16 -19.35
N VAL A 194 3.72 18.92 -19.83
CA VAL A 194 4.81 18.34 -20.63
C VAL A 194 4.37 18.13 -22.07
#